data_953070b592ac7729e8b193255ce8fcf9
#
_entry.id   953070b592ac7729e8b193255ce8fcf9
#
_cell.length_a   1.000
_cell.length_b   1.000
_cell.length_c   1.000
_cell.angle_alpha   90.00
_cell.angle_beta   90.00
_cell.angle_gamma   90.00
#
_symmetry.space_group_name_H-M   'P 1'
#
loop_
_entity.id
_entity.type
_entity.pdbx_description
1 polymer ?
#
loop_
_entity_poly.entity_id
_entity_poly.type
_entity_poly.pdbx_seq_one_letter_code
_entity_poly.pdbx_strand_id
1 'polypeptide(L)'
;MQGRIQKWVDHSISVTINLPNDVDEALVNRLYVEAWRSGCKGCTVYRDGSRSGVLLSTKKDKKDKKEELPPCKPPTVVEVRPKVLEAEVVRFQNNKEKWVAFVGLLDGHPYEIFTGLQDDEEGISLPKSVTTGRIIKNIDEEGNKRYDFQFENKRGYKTTIEGLSEKFNKEYWNYAKLISGVLRWRMPIDRVIKLVDSLQLDSENINTWKNGVERALKKYVTDGTSAEGQNCPNCGNETLVYQEGCLICKTCGTSRCG
;
A
#
# COMPACT_ATOMS: atom_id res chain seq x y z
N MET A 1 22.96 20.49 -25.02
CA MET A 1 23.45 20.91 -23.71
C MET A 1 24.13 19.74 -23.01
N GLN A 2 23.47 18.61 -22.82
CA GLN A 2 23.97 17.48 -22.06
C GLN A 2 25.25 16.86 -22.62
N GLY A 3 25.34 16.61 -23.93
CA GLY A 3 26.55 16.08 -24.57
C GLY A 3 27.79 16.97 -24.39
N ARG A 4 27.61 18.28 -24.21
CA ARG A 4 28.72 19.19 -23.89
C ARG A 4 29.18 19.08 -22.44
N ILE A 5 28.22 18.89 -21.49
CA ILE A 5 28.52 18.80 -20.06
C ILE A 5 29.17 17.45 -19.74
N GLN A 6 28.71 16.36 -20.36
CA GLN A 6 29.24 15.03 -20.12
C GLN A 6 30.73 14.84 -20.49
N LYS A 7 31.26 15.69 -21.31
CA LYS A 7 32.71 15.67 -21.62
C LYS A 7 33.61 15.98 -20.41
N TRP A 8 33.05 16.72 -19.44
CA TRP A 8 33.74 17.20 -18.26
C TRP A 8 33.37 16.44 -16.97
N VAL A 9 32.59 15.39 -17.10
CA VAL A 9 32.13 14.58 -15.96
C VAL A 9 32.68 13.16 -16.13
N ASP A 10 33.42 12.65 -15.15
CA ASP A 10 34.05 11.33 -15.20
C ASP A 10 33.01 10.21 -15.23
N HIS A 11 31.95 10.33 -14.44
CA HIS A 11 30.80 9.46 -14.49
C HIS A 11 29.74 9.95 -15.49
N SER A 12 28.87 9.06 -15.96
CA SER A 12 27.76 9.44 -16.83
C SER A 12 26.73 10.29 -16.07
N ILE A 13 26.10 11.23 -16.76
CA ILE A 13 24.98 11.97 -16.24
C ILE A 13 23.71 11.18 -16.53
N SER A 14 22.94 10.85 -15.52
CA SER A 14 21.61 10.25 -15.69
C SER A 14 20.64 11.30 -16.21
N VAL A 15 20.10 11.06 -17.40
CA VAL A 15 19.05 11.89 -18.00
C VAL A 15 17.92 11.00 -18.48
N THR A 16 16.71 11.41 -18.14
CA THR A 16 15.49 10.81 -18.67
C THR A 16 14.78 11.80 -19.59
N ILE A 17 14.54 11.39 -20.83
CA ILE A 17 13.74 12.14 -21.81
C ILE A 17 12.31 11.65 -21.69
N ASN A 18 11.42 12.54 -21.27
CA ASN A 18 10.00 12.23 -21.14
C ASN A 18 9.30 12.49 -22.47
N LEU A 19 8.58 11.51 -22.96
CA LEU A 19 7.84 11.55 -24.22
C LEU A 19 6.33 11.40 -23.97
N PRO A 20 5.49 12.07 -24.77
CA PRO A 20 4.05 11.84 -24.76
C PRO A 20 3.68 10.39 -25.12
N ASN A 21 2.47 9.97 -24.76
CA ASN A 21 2.00 8.61 -25.00
C ASN A 21 1.85 8.25 -26.49
N ASP A 22 1.58 9.23 -27.34
CA ASP A 22 1.32 9.10 -28.79
C ASP A 22 2.59 9.11 -29.65
N VAL A 23 3.77 8.97 -29.03
CA VAL A 23 5.05 9.04 -29.75
C VAL A 23 5.33 7.76 -30.50
N ASP A 24 5.73 7.94 -31.78
CA ASP A 24 6.16 6.88 -32.67
C ASP A 24 7.53 6.28 -32.26
N GLU A 25 7.67 4.98 -32.43
CA GLU A 25 8.91 4.23 -32.19
C GLU A 25 10.11 4.80 -32.99
N ALA A 26 9.86 5.28 -34.20
CA ALA A 26 10.90 5.91 -35.02
C ALA A 26 11.49 7.18 -34.38
N LEU A 27 10.70 7.94 -33.61
CA LEU A 27 11.22 9.10 -32.87
C LEU A 27 12.10 8.65 -31.70
N VAL A 28 11.70 7.60 -30.97
CA VAL A 28 12.50 7.04 -29.86
C VAL A 28 13.87 6.59 -30.38
N ASN A 29 13.90 5.90 -31.50
CA ASN A 29 15.16 5.47 -32.12
C ASN A 29 16.04 6.67 -32.51
N ARG A 30 15.47 7.70 -33.13
CA ARG A 30 16.20 8.94 -33.48
C ARG A 30 16.77 9.63 -32.25
N LEU A 31 16.07 9.65 -31.12
CA LEU A 31 16.56 10.25 -29.87
C LEU A 31 17.78 9.51 -29.32
N TYR A 32 17.79 8.19 -29.36
CA TYR A 32 18.97 7.40 -28.94
C TYR A 32 20.16 7.65 -29.88
N VAL A 33 19.93 7.66 -31.18
CA VAL A 33 20.99 7.93 -32.17
C VAL A 33 21.55 9.35 -31.99
N GLU A 34 20.70 10.35 -31.75
CA GLU A 34 21.14 11.73 -31.55
C GLU A 34 21.87 11.91 -30.21
N ALA A 35 21.42 11.25 -29.15
CA ALA A 35 22.13 11.22 -27.87
C ALA A 35 23.54 10.64 -28.05
N TRP A 36 23.69 9.54 -28.77
CA TRP A 36 24.98 8.95 -29.07
C TRP A 36 25.88 9.86 -29.93
N ARG A 37 25.34 10.45 -31.00
CA ARG A 37 26.05 11.44 -31.84
C ARG A 37 26.51 12.68 -31.08
N SER A 38 25.72 13.09 -30.10
CA SER A 38 26.04 14.23 -29.22
C SER A 38 27.10 13.90 -28.17
N GLY A 39 27.60 12.64 -28.10
CA GLY A 39 28.59 12.19 -27.14
C GLY A 39 28.02 11.96 -25.73
N CYS A 40 26.72 11.68 -25.60
CA CYS A 40 26.14 11.29 -24.33
C CYS A 40 26.58 9.87 -23.94
N LYS A 41 27.07 9.70 -22.71
CA LYS A 41 27.47 8.41 -22.14
C LYS A 41 26.30 7.54 -21.70
N GLY A 42 25.12 8.15 -21.47
CA GLY A 42 23.88 7.50 -21.09
C GLY A 42 22.67 8.36 -21.40
N CYS A 43 21.56 7.70 -21.75
CA CYS A 43 20.27 8.33 -22.00
C CYS A 43 19.17 7.31 -21.71
N THR A 44 18.14 7.75 -20.99
CA THR A 44 16.94 6.96 -20.75
C THR A 44 15.76 7.67 -21.38
N VAL A 45 14.87 6.92 -22.01
CA VAL A 45 13.64 7.44 -22.58
C VAL A 45 12.48 6.88 -21.76
N TYR A 46 11.58 7.74 -21.34
CA TYR A 46 10.32 7.38 -20.70
C TYR A 46 9.16 7.87 -21.56
N ARG A 47 8.26 6.94 -21.91
CA ARG A 47 7.02 7.28 -22.61
C ARG A 47 5.89 7.32 -21.59
N ASP A 48 5.10 8.38 -21.62
CA ASP A 48 3.95 8.56 -20.73
C ASP A 48 2.99 7.37 -20.82
N GLY A 49 2.57 6.84 -19.68
CA GLY A 49 1.71 5.65 -19.63
C GLY A 49 2.42 4.29 -19.84
N SER A 50 3.76 4.23 -20.07
CA SER A 50 4.48 2.96 -20.20
C SER A 50 4.73 2.25 -18.86
N ARG A 51 4.65 2.98 -17.76
CA ARG A 51 4.66 2.45 -16.38
C ARG A 51 3.63 3.21 -15.56
N SER A 52 2.81 2.51 -14.81
CA SER A 52 1.90 3.14 -13.86
C SER A 52 2.71 3.78 -12.72
N GLY A 53 2.54 5.09 -12.53
CA GLY A 53 2.93 5.77 -11.29
C GLY A 53 4.25 6.55 -11.25
N VAL A 54 5.00 6.78 -12.35
CA VAL A 54 6.38 7.30 -12.19
C VAL A 54 6.59 8.79 -12.50
N LEU A 55 5.75 9.50 -13.24
CA LEU A 55 5.97 10.92 -13.54
C LEU A 55 4.68 11.73 -13.64
N LEU A 56 4.57 12.76 -12.81
CA LEU A 56 3.55 13.79 -12.94
C LEU A 56 3.97 14.80 -14.01
N SER A 57 3.27 14.82 -15.14
CA SER A 57 3.40 15.85 -16.15
C SER A 57 2.80 17.17 -15.64
N THR A 58 3.61 18.23 -15.56
CA THR A 58 3.18 19.60 -15.19
C THR A 58 2.57 20.34 -16.36
N LYS A 59 1.75 19.75 -17.20
CA LYS A 59 0.96 20.49 -18.21
C LYS A 59 -0.52 20.50 -17.83
N LYS A 60 -0.96 21.67 -17.38
CA LYS A 60 -2.35 22.11 -17.54
C LYS A 60 -2.60 22.10 -19.03
N ASP A 61 -3.47 21.24 -19.49
CA ASP A 61 -4.41 21.34 -20.59
C ASP A 61 -4.61 19.97 -21.23
N LYS A 62 -5.65 19.35 -20.83
CA LYS A 62 -6.72 18.69 -21.60
C LYS A 62 -7.50 17.82 -20.63
N LYS A 63 -8.77 18.07 -20.58
CA LYS A 63 -9.78 17.20 -20.00
C LYS A 63 -9.69 15.83 -20.69
N ASP A 64 -8.74 14.99 -20.33
CA ASP A 64 -8.87 13.58 -20.54
C ASP A 64 -9.84 13.11 -19.45
N LYS A 65 -10.97 12.60 -19.91
CA LYS A 65 -11.90 11.85 -19.09
C LYS A 65 -11.06 10.77 -18.40
N LYS A 66 -10.58 11.06 -17.16
CA LYS A 66 -10.36 10.01 -16.20
C LYS A 66 -11.68 9.25 -16.20
N GLU A 67 -11.66 7.98 -16.51
CA GLU A 67 -12.64 7.09 -15.94
C GLU A 67 -12.47 7.27 -14.43
N GLU A 68 -13.25 8.21 -13.89
CA GLU A 68 -13.48 8.28 -12.46
C GLU A 68 -14.03 6.91 -12.12
N LEU A 69 -13.23 6.11 -11.45
CA LEU A 69 -13.76 5.00 -10.67
C LEU A 69 -14.99 5.60 -9.97
N PRO A 70 -16.18 5.05 -10.20
CA PRO A 70 -17.41 5.64 -9.70
C PRO A 70 -17.19 5.92 -8.21
N PRO A 71 -17.54 7.13 -7.71
CA PRO A 71 -17.33 7.46 -6.32
C PRO A 71 -17.90 6.30 -5.51
N CYS A 72 -17.08 5.74 -4.63
CA CYS A 72 -17.48 4.59 -3.83
C CYS A 72 -18.66 5.02 -2.98
N LYS A 73 -19.87 4.86 -3.53
CA LYS A 73 -21.09 5.11 -2.78
C LYS A 73 -21.08 4.11 -1.63
N PRO A 74 -21.26 4.56 -0.40
CA PRO A 74 -21.40 3.63 0.71
C PRO A 74 -22.49 2.62 0.34
N PRO A 75 -22.28 1.32 0.56
CA PRO A 75 -23.29 0.33 0.21
C PRO A 75 -24.56 0.66 0.98
N THR A 76 -25.69 0.70 0.29
CA THR A 76 -27.01 0.87 0.91
C THR A 76 -27.36 -0.33 1.81
N VAL A 77 -26.69 -1.44 1.61
CA VAL A 77 -26.81 -2.67 2.40
C VAL A 77 -25.41 -3.17 2.72
N VAL A 78 -25.15 -3.53 3.98
CA VAL A 78 -23.88 -4.15 4.38
C VAL A 78 -23.75 -5.48 3.67
N GLU A 79 -22.69 -5.65 2.89
CA GLU A 79 -22.40 -6.89 2.20
C GLU A 79 -22.22 -8.02 3.22
N VAL A 80 -22.91 -9.15 2.98
CA VAL A 80 -22.76 -10.32 3.84
C VAL A 80 -21.35 -10.87 3.67
N ARG A 81 -20.62 -10.99 4.79
CA ARG A 81 -19.27 -11.54 4.75
C ARG A 81 -19.26 -12.96 4.20
N PRO A 82 -18.52 -13.24 3.11
CA PRO A 82 -18.30 -14.58 2.62
C PRO A 82 -17.63 -15.48 3.66
N LYS A 83 -17.84 -16.80 3.57
CA LYS A 83 -17.17 -17.76 4.46
C LYS A 83 -15.65 -17.66 4.35
N VAL A 84 -15.12 -17.46 3.15
CA VAL A 84 -13.70 -17.37 2.84
C VAL A 84 -13.41 -16.01 2.21
N LEU A 85 -12.39 -15.33 2.70
CA LEU A 85 -11.85 -14.10 2.11
C LEU A 85 -10.39 -14.32 1.76
N GLU A 86 -9.96 -13.85 0.60
CA GLU A 86 -8.54 -13.72 0.28
C GLU A 86 -7.92 -12.74 1.27
N ALA A 87 -6.69 -12.98 1.66
CA ALA A 87 -6.04 -12.16 2.66
C ALA A 87 -4.56 -11.91 2.33
N GLU A 88 -4.11 -10.72 2.67
CA GLU A 88 -2.71 -10.35 2.62
C GLU A 88 -2.12 -10.27 4.02
N VAL A 89 -0.84 -10.60 4.11
CA VAL A 89 -0.09 -10.66 5.36
C VAL A 89 0.91 -9.52 5.42
N VAL A 90 0.77 -8.64 6.38
CA VAL A 90 1.70 -7.54 6.63
C VAL A 90 2.35 -7.73 7.99
N ARG A 91 3.69 -7.72 8.01
CA ARG A 91 4.48 -7.84 9.23
C ARG A 91 4.94 -6.47 9.70
N PHE A 92 4.89 -6.26 11.00
CA PHE A 92 5.33 -5.02 11.61
C PHE A 92 5.91 -5.29 13.01
N GLN A 93 6.44 -4.26 13.62
CA GLN A 93 6.85 -4.29 15.03
C GLN A 93 5.87 -3.46 15.85
N ASN A 94 5.50 -3.98 17.00
CA ASN A 94 4.82 -3.24 18.06
C ASN A 94 5.76 -3.24 19.27
N ASN A 95 6.33 -2.09 19.61
CA ASN A 95 7.45 -1.98 20.53
C ASN A 95 8.64 -2.84 20.06
N LYS A 96 9.02 -3.86 20.79
CA LYS A 96 10.11 -4.79 20.46
C LYS A 96 9.61 -6.14 19.92
N GLU A 97 8.31 -6.35 19.91
CA GLU A 97 7.67 -7.59 19.51
C GLU A 97 7.39 -7.62 18.00
N LYS A 98 7.44 -8.80 17.42
CA LYS A 98 7.06 -9.04 16.03
C LYS A 98 5.56 -9.27 15.96
N TRP A 99 4.90 -8.51 15.13
CA TRP A 99 3.46 -8.58 14.93
C TRP A 99 3.11 -8.85 13.47
N VAL A 100 1.92 -9.35 13.26
CA VAL A 100 1.36 -9.61 11.94
C VAL A 100 -0.05 -9.04 11.85
N ALA A 101 -0.38 -8.47 10.69
CA ALA A 101 -1.72 -8.11 10.30
C ALA A 101 -2.17 -8.99 9.13
N PHE A 102 -3.37 -9.53 9.21
CA PHE A 102 -4.08 -10.17 8.12
C PHE A 102 -5.16 -9.22 7.62
N VAL A 103 -5.04 -8.77 6.40
CA VAL A 103 -6.02 -7.91 5.75
C VAL A 103 -6.87 -8.76 4.83
N GLY A 104 -8.11 -9.04 5.24
CA GLY A 104 -9.08 -9.75 4.43
C GLY A 104 -9.67 -8.85 3.36
N LEU A 105 -9.72 -9.33 2.12
CA LEU A 105 -10.14 -8.58 0.95
C LEU A 105 -11.46 -9.11 0.41
N LEU A 106 -12.35 -8.20 0.04
CA LEU A 106 -13.54 -8.50 -0.73
C LEU A 106 -13.50 -7.67 -2.02
N ASP A 107 -13.46 -8.34 -3.16
CA ASP A 107 -13.32 -7.70 -4.49
C ASP A 107 -12.12 -6.74 -4.57
N GLY A 108 -10.99 -7.14 -3.96
CA GLY A 108 -9.77 -6.34 -3.93
C GLY A 108 -9.75 -5.18 -2.90
N HIS A 109 -10.86 -4.93 -2.19
CA HIS A 109 -10.95 -3.91 -1.15
C HIS A 109 -10.76 -4.50 0.25
N PRO A 110 -10.06 -3.82 1.17
CA PRO A 110 -10.00 -4.21 2.56
C PRO A 110 -11.39 -4.29 3.18
N TYR A 111 -11.73 -5.46 3.70
CA TYR A 111 -13.03 -5.75 4.30
C TYR A 111 -12.91 -6.01 5.80
N GLU A 112 -11.81 -6.63 6.21
CA GLU A 112 -11.52 -6.90 7.62
C GLU A 112 -10.01 -6.93 7.86
N ILE A 113 -9.62 -6.68 9.09
CA ILE A 113 -8.24 -6.77 9.54
C ILE A 113 -8.18 -7.54 10.85
N PHE A 114 -7.16 -8.38 11.01
CA PHE A 114 -6.84 -9.06 12.26
C PHE A 114 -5.36 -8.85 12.54
N THR A 115 -5.02 -8.57 13.80
CA THR A 115 -3.65 -8.32 14.22
C THR A 115 -3.30 -9.16 15.43
N GLY A 116 -2.08 -9.67 15.45
CA GLY A 116 -1.62 -10.47 16.57
C GLY A 116 -0.11 -10.62 16.63
N LEU A 117 0.35 -11.15 17.75
CA LEU A 117 1.74 -11.45 18.01
C LEU A 117 2.21 -12.58 17.08
N GLN A 118 3.37 -12.38 16.45
CA GLN A 118 4.07 -13.42 15.69
C GLN A 118 5.15 -14.03 16.59
N ASP A 119 4.78 -15.07 17.29
CA ASP A 119 5.64 -15.80 18.22
C ASP A 119 5.27 -17.27 18.19
N ASP A 120 6.26 -18.15 18.47
CA ASP A 120 6.06 -19.60 18.41
C ASP A 120 5.39 -20.14 19.69
N GLU A 121 5.46 -19.43 20.81
CA GLU A 121 4.93 -19.85 22.10
C GLU A 121 3.63 -19.12 22.46
N GLU A 122 3.61 -17.80 22.37
CA GLU A 122 2.48 -16.95 22.82
C GLU A 122 1.62 -16.38 21.69
N GLY A 123 1.98 -16.64 20.44
CA GLY A 123 1.34 -16.06 19.27
C GLY A 123 1.03 -17.05 18.17
N ILE A 124 1.34 -16.64 16.96
CA ILE A 124 1.22 -17.50 15.79
C ILE A 124 2.57 -17.64 15.09
N SER A 125 2.92 -18.88 14.77
CA SER A 125 4.08 -19.17 13.92
C SER A 125 3.70 -19.08 12.46
N LEU A 126 4.35 -18.15 11.75
CA LEU A 126 4.08 -17.92 10.33
C LEU A 126 5.39 -17.77 9.55
N PRO A 127 5.69 -18.64 8.56
CA PRO A 127 6.90 -18.54 7.75
C PRO A 127 7.01 -17.17 7.05
N LYS A 128 8.21 -16.60 7.01
CA LYS A 128 8.47 -15.28 6.40
C LYS A 128 8.07 -15.20 4.93
N SER A 129 8.07 -16.32 4.23
CA SER A 129 7.69 -16.40 2.81
C SER A 129 6.19 -16.28 2.54
N VAL A 130 5.35 -16.37 3.56
CA VAL A 130 3.89 -16.27 3.42
C VAL A 130 3.50 -14.80 3.43
N THR A 131 3.06 -14.29 2.31
CA THR A 131 2.59 -12.90 2.13
C THR A 131 1.11 -12.83 1.82
N THR A 132 0.50 -13.95 1.42
CA THR A 132 -0.92 -14.06 1.07
C THR A 132 -1.50 -15.35 1.64
N GLY A 133 -2.82 -15.40 1.74
CA GLY A 133 -3.56 -16.56 2.20
C GLY A 133 -5.06 -16.31 2.19
N ARG A 134 -5.79 -17.02 3.03
CA ARG A 134 -7.26 -16.93 3.13
C ARG A 134 -7.69 -16.90 4.58
N ILE A 135 -8.65 -16.05 4.91
CA ILE A 135 -9.31 -16.03 6.20
C ILE A 135 -10.63 -16.79 6.09
N ILE A 136 -10.74 -17.87 6.84
CA ILE A 136 -11.92 -18.74 6.84
C ILE A 136 -12.71 -18.46 8.13
N LYS A 137 -13.98 -18.10 7.99
CA LYS A 137 -14.89 -17.93 9.12
C LYS A 137 -15.67 -19.23 9.30
N ASN A 138 -15.48 -19.87 10.42
CA ASN A 138 -16.23 -21.01 10.87
C ASN A 138 -17.25 -20.59 11.95
N ILE A 139 -18.39 -21.26 11.97
CA ILE A 139 -19.43 -21.07 13.00
C ILE A 139 -19.67 -22.47 13.55
N ASP A 140 -19.53 -22.63 14.86
CA ASP A 140 -19.82 -23.89 15.53
C ASP A 140 -21.34 -24.11 15.71
N GLU A 141 -21.71 -25.26 16.28
CA GLU A 141 -23.12 -25.63 16.53
C GLU A 141 -23.78 -24.71 17.55
N GLU A 142 -23.00 -24.06 18.41
CA GLU A 142 -23.45 -23.10 19.42
C GLU A 142 -23.56 -21.67 18.89
N GLY A 143 -23.14 -21.43 17.62
CA GLY A 143 -23.17 -20.11 16.98
C GLY A 143 -21.94 -19.26 17.24
N ASN A 144 -20.91 -19.79 17.92
CA ASN A 144 -19.65 -19.07 18.15
C ASN A 144 -18.86 -18.96 16.84
N LYS A 145 -18.23 -17.82 16.64
CA LYS A 145 -17.48 -17.50 15.43
C LYS A 145 -16.01 -17.73 15.66
N ARG A 146 -15.41 -18.66 14.90
CA ARG A 146 -13.96 -18.89 14.84
C ARG A 146 -13.41 -18.41 13.51
N TYR A 147 -12.24 -17.80 13.53
CA TYR A 147 -11.52 -17.34 12.35
C TYR A 147 -10.21 -18.10 12.24
N ASP A 148 -9.98 -18.70 11.08
CA ASP A 148 -8.78 -19.47 10.77
C ASP A 148 -8.04 -18.80 9.61
N PHE A 149 -6.71 -18.89 9.59
CA PHE A 149 -5.91 -18.42 8.46
C PHE A 149 -5.26 -19.58 7.74
N GLN A 150 -5.54 -19.73 6.45
CA GLN A 150 -5.00 -20.79 5.61
C GLN A 150 -4.06 -20.20 4.57
N PHE A 151 -2.91 -20.82 4.38
CA PHE A 151 -1.92 -20.44 3.38
C PHE A 151 -1.31 -21.67 2.71
N GLU A 152 -0.69 -21.47 1.56
CA GLU A 152 0.09 -22.49 0.88
C GLU A 152 1.57 -22.29 1.18
N ASN A 153 2.23 -23.37 1.59
CA ASN A 153 3.68 -23.34 1.80
C ASN A 153 4.42 -23.46 0.43
N LYS A 154 5.75 -23.27 0.43
CA LYS A 154 6.58 -23.37 -0.79
C LYS A 154 6.48 -24.69 -1.55
N ARG A 155 5.95 -25.75 -0.92
CA ARG A 155 5.76 -27.07 -1.52
C ARG A 155 4.32 -27.29 -2.01
N GLY A 156 3.46 -26.27 -1.96
CA GLY A 156 2.06 -26.35 -2.38
C GLY A 156 1.09 -26.99 -1.35
N TYR A 157 1.58 -27.31 -0.14
CA TYR A 157 0.71 -27.85 0.90
C TYR A 157 -0.04 -26.71 1.61
N LYS A 158 -1.34 -26.92 1.80
CA LYS A 158 -2.20 -26.02 2.57
C LYS A 158 -1.97 -26.23 4.05
N THR A 159 -1.62 -25.17 4.73
CA THR A 159 -1.45 -25.13 6.18
C THR A 159 -2.49 -24.18 6.76
N THR A 160 -3.17 -24.57 7.84
CA THR A 160 -4.20 -23.76 8.49
C THR A 160 -3.77 -23.42 9.91
N ILE A 161 -3.79 -22.16 10.26
CA ILE A 161 -3.66 -21.67 11.64
C ILE A 161 -5.08 -21.47 12.15
N GLU A 162 -5.48 -22.31 13.09
CA GLU A 162 -6.82 -22.29 13.66
C GLU A 162 -6.93 -21.32 14.83
N GLY A 163 -8.11 -20.74 15.01
CA GLY A 163 -8.48 -19.99 16.20
C GLY A 163 -7.72 -18.68 16.36
N LEU A 164 -7.66 -17.83 15.33
CA LEU A 164 -7.01 -16.50 15.43
C LEU A 164 -7.55 -15.68 16.62
N SER A 165 -8.87 -15.77 16.89
CA SER A 165 -9.52 -15.06 17.99
C SER A 165 -9.09 -15.52 19.38
N GLU A 166 -8.58 -16.74 19.47
CA GLU A 166 -8.14 -17.36 20.73
C GLU A 166 -6.68 -17.06 21.02
N LYS A 167 -5.88 -16.96 19.94
CA LYS A 167 -4.43 -16.74 19.98
C LYS A 167 -4.04 -15.27 20.06
N PHE A 168 -4.91 -14.37 19.67
CA PHE A 168 -4.61 -12.94 19.65
C PHE A 168 -5.05 -12.27 20.94
N ASN A 169 -4.28 -11.26 21.36
CA ASN A 169 -4.62 -10.43 22.49
C ASN A 169 -6.02 -9.82 22.31
N LYS A 170 -6.88 -9.96 23.33
CA LYS A 170 -8.30 -9.58 23.28
C LYS A 170 -8.52 -8.09 23.03
N GLU A 171 -7.66 -7.23 23.54
CA GLU A 171 -7.77 -5.79 23.37
C GLU A 171 -7.56 -5.39 21.92
N TYR A 172 -6.42 -5.80 21.34
CA TYR A 172 -6.11 -5.53 19.92
C TYR A 172 -7.06 -6.25 18.96
N TRP A 173 -7.58 -7.41 19.36
CA TRP A 173 -8.66 -8.09 18.64
C TRP A 173 -9.94 -7.24 18.57
N ASN A 174 -10.29 -6.56 19.67
CA ASN A 174 -11.46 -5.68 19.71
C ASN A 174 -11.25 -4.43 18.86
N TYR A 175 -10.07 -3.81 18.90
CA TYR A 175 -9.75 -2.70 17.98
C TYR A 175 -9.84 -3.15 16.52
N ALA A 176 -9.28 -4.30 16.19
CA ALA A 176 -9.36 -4.87 14.85
C ALA A 176 -10.80 -5.13 14.39
N LYS A 177 -11.69 -5.57 15.29
CA LYS A 177 -13.14 -5.71 15.02
C LYS A 177 -13.80 -4.37 14.69
N LEU A 178 -13.50 -3.32 15.45
CA LEU A 178 -14.06 -1.98 15.21
C LEU A 178 -13.60 -1.45 13.85
N ILE A 179 -12.29 -1.57 13.54
CA ILE A 179 -11.74 -1.18 12.24
C ILE A 179 -12.40 -2.00 11.12
N SER A 180 -12.54 -3.32 11.29
CA SER A 180 -13.22 -4.17 10.33
C SER A 180 -14.69 -3.76 10.13
N GLY A 181 -15.37 -3.29 11.19
CA GLY A 181 -16.72 -2.73 11.10
C GLY A 181 -16.75 -1.52 10.16
N VAL A 182 -15.82 -0.60 10.31
CA VAL A 182 -15.70 0.60 9.47
C VAL A 182 -15.35 0.25 8.02
N LEU A 183 -14.43 -0.70 7.80
CA LEU A 183 -14.03 -1.18 6.47
C LEU A 183 -15.21 -1.81 5.71
N ARG A 184 -16.08 -2.57 6.39
CA ARG A 184 -17.30 -3.18 5.80
C ARG A 184 -18.29 -2.16 5.27
N TRP A 185 -18.32 -0.96 5.86
CA TRP A 185 -19.10 0.16 5.37
C TRP A 185 -18.39 0.96 4.29
N ARG A 186 -17.28 0.43 3.75
CA ARG A 186 -16.48 1.05 2.69
C ARG A 186 -16.10 2.49 2.99
N MET A 187 -15.81 2.79 4.26
CA MET A 187 -15.19 4.07 4.60
C MET A 187 -13.89 4.24 3.77
N PRO A 188 -13.64 5.39 3.14
CA PRO A 188 -12.39 5.64 2.42
C PRO A 188 -11.18 5.31 3.29
N ILE A 189 -10.22 4.58 2.73
CA ILE A 189 -9.10 4.00 3.50
C ILE A 189 -8.24 5.09 4.15
N ASP A 190 -8.07 6.23 3.49
CA ASP A 190 -7.40 7.41 4.07
C ASP A 190 -8.09 7.91 5.35
N ARG A 191 -9.42 7.83 5.41
CA ARG A 191 -10.20 8.19 6.61
C ARG A 191 -10.07 7.13 7.71
N VAL A 192 -10.00 5.85 7.33
CA VAL A 192 -9.74 4.76 8.29
C VAL A 192 -8.35 4.91 8.89
N ILE A 193 -7.34 5.25 8.09
CA ILE A 193 -5.98 5.53 8.56
C ILE A 193 -5.98 6.69 9.56
N LYS A 194 -6.62 7.81 9.24
CA LYS A 194 -6.76 8.94 10.17
C LYS A 194 -7.45 8.57 11.47
N LEU A 195 -8.48 7.73 11.40
CA LEU A 195 -9.17 7.22 12.58
C LEU A 195 -8.21 6.39 13.46
N VAL A 196 -7.44 5.49 12.85
CA VAL A 196 -6.44 4.66 13.57
C VAL A 196 -5.35 5.54 14.20
N ASP A 197 -4.86 6.53 13.48
CA ASP A 197 -3.84 7.46 13.98
C ASP A 197 -4.33 8.28 15.17
N SER A 198 -5.61 8.62 15.20
CA SER A 198 -6.24 9.37 16.29
C SER A 198 -6.44 8.57 17.58
N LEU A 199 -6.28 7.24 17.57
CA LEU A 199 -6.43 6.42 18.76
C LEU A 199 -5.30 6.73 19.76
N GLN A 200 -5.67 6.90 21.03
CA GLN A 200 -4.72 7.04 22.12
C GLN A 200 -4.47 5.67 22.74
N LEU A 201 -3.26 5.18 22.63
CA LEU A 201 -2.81 3.92 23.21
C LEU A 201 -1.71 4.23 24.24
N ASP A 202 -1.60 3.39 25.28
CA ASP A 202 -0.67 3.61 26.38
C ASP A 202 0.82 3.61 26.01
N SER A 203 1.17 3.17 24.79
CA SER A 203 2.54 3.16 24.28
C SER A 203 2.72 4.15 23.11
N GLU A 204 3.49 5.20 23.34
CA GLU A 204 3.86 6.22 22.31
C GLU A 204 5.22 5.97 21.65
N ASN A 205 5.63 4.74 21.46
CA ASN A 205 6.88 4.42 20.78
C ASN A 205 6.78 4.59 19.25
N ILE A 206 7.92 4.81 18.59
CA ILE A 206 8.00 4.98 17.12
C ILE A 206 7.39 3.79 16.36
N ASN A 207 7.55 2.58 16.89
CA ASN A 207 6.97 1.36 16.34
C ASN A 207 5.77 0.95 17.20
N THR A 208 4.60 1.41 16.84
CA THR A 208 3.36 1.11 17.55
C THR A 208 2.45 0.21 16.71
N TRP A 209 1.48 -0.40 17.36
CA TRP A 209 0.41 -1.12 16.69
C TRP A 209 -0.33 -0.25 15.65
N LYS A 210 -0.56 1.04 15.95
CA LYS A 210 -1.17 1.99 15.00
C LYS A 210 -0.39 2.07 13.70
N ASN A 211 0.92 2.28 13.78
CA ASN A 211 1.80 2.35 12.60
C ASN A 211 1.79 1.05 11.79
N GLY A 212 1.65 -0.10 12.47
CA GLY A 212 1.52 -1.40 11.82
C GLY A 212 0.23 -1.55 11.04
N VAL A 213 -0.90 -1.16 11.63
CA VAL A 213 -2.21 -1.16 10.96
C VAL A 213 -2.25 -0.15 9.82
N GLU A 214 -1.73 1.05 10.04
CA GLU A 214 -1.61 2.08 9.03
C GLU A 214 -0.81 1.57 7.82
N ARG A 215 0.36 0.96 8.05
CA ARG A 215 1.18 0.34 6.99
C ARG A 215 0.40 -0.74 6.23
N ALA A 216 -0.38 -1.56 6.93
CA ALA A 216 -1.18 -2.61 6.31
C ALA A 216 -2.29 -2.05 5.39
N LEU A 217 -2.82 -0.87 5.71
CA LEU A 217 -3.92 -0.25 4.97
C LEU A 217 -3.45 0.76 3.90
N LYS A 218 -2.30 1.42 4.07
CA LYS A 218 -1.80 2.47 3.15
C LYS A 218 -1.75 2.04 1.68
N LYS A 219 -1.39 0.80 1.40
CA LYS A 219 -1.29 0.28 0.03
C LYS A 219 -2.62 0.19 -0.71
N TYR A 220 -3.74 0.30 -0.01
CA TYR A 220 -5.08 0.30 -0.61
C TYR A 220 -5.65 1.71 -0.75
N VAL A 221 -4.92 2.74 -0.38
CA VAL A 221 -5.30 4.12 -0.65
C VAL A 221 -5.09 4.39 -2.14
N THR A 222 -6.09 4.96 -2.79
CA THR A 222 -5.99 5.33 -4.21
C THR A 222 -4.84 6.32 -4.43
N ASP A 223 -4.00 6.04 -5.42
CA ASP A 223 -2.89 6.91 -5.78
C ASP A 223 -3.37 8.31 -6.14
N GLY A 224 -2.64 9.32 -5.65
CA GLY A 224 -2.99 10.72 -5.82
C GLY A 224 -3.96 11.27 -4.76
N THR A 225 -4.48 10.44 -3.84
CA THR A 225 -5.28 10.91 -2.71
C THR A 225 -4.44 11.84 -1.83
N SER A 226 -4.97 13.03 -1.52
CA SER A 226 -4.29 13.99 -0.65
C SER A 226 -4.31 13.51 0.80
N ALA A 227 -3.16 13.62 1.47
CA ALA A 227 -3.06 13.40 2.91
C ALA A 227 -3.41 14.70 3.65
N GLU A 228 -4.70 15.07 3.67
CA GLU A 228 -5.19 16.28 4.32
C GLU A 228 -4.78 16.37 5.79
N GLY A 229 -4.31 17.53 6.21
CA GLY A 229 -3.90 17.81 7.59
C GLY A 229 -2.52 17.24 7.96
N GLN A 230 -1.75 16.74 6.99
CA GLN A 230 -0.36 16.34 7.19
C GLN A 230 0.58 17.25 6.43
N ASN A 231 1.57 17.81 7.13
CA ASN A 231 2.59 18.64 6.54
C ASN A 231 3.82 17.81 6.16
N CYS A 232 4.45 18.16 5.05
CA CYS A 232 5.69 17.55 4.66
C CYS A 232 6.78 17.85 5.69
N PRO A 233 7.45 16.84 6.26
CA PRO A 233 8.48 17.06 7.28
C PRO A 233 9.71 17.79 6.75
N ASN A 234 9.91 17.82 5.43
CA ASN A 234 11.07 18.46 4.81
C ASN A 234 10.80 19.91 4.41
N CYS A 235 9.66 20.24 3.82
CA CYS A 235 9.36 21.59 3.32
C CYS A 235 8.19 22.28 4.04
N GLY A 236 7.50 21.62 4.97
CA GLY A 236 6.38 22.15 5.72
C GLY A 236 5.06 22.29 4.96
N ASN A 237 5.04 22.04 3.65
CA ASN A 237 3.84 22.24 2.81
C ASN A 237 2.83 21.09 2.96
N GLU A 238 1.54 21.40 2.90
CA GLU A 238 0.42 20.42 2.89
C GLU A 238 0.19 19.82 1.50
N THR A 239 1.24 19.29 0.88
CA THR A 239 1.17 18.74 -0.47
C THR A 239 1.53 17.27 -0.54
N LEU A 240 1.31 16.56 0.57
CA LEU A 240 1.49 15.13 0.64
C LEU A 240 0.36 14.38 -0.06
N VAL A 241 0.73 13.40 -0.87
CA VAL A 241 -0.22 12.50 -1.54
C VAL A 241 0.21 11.05 -1.38
N TYR A 242 -0.76 10.17 -1.36
CA TYR A 242 -0.49 8.74 -1.40
C TYR A 242 -0.10 8.31 -2.81
N GLN A 243 0.96 7.49 -2.91
CA GLN A 243 1.40 6.87 -4.14
C GLN A 243 2.08 5.54 -3.82
N GLU A 244 1.56 4.44 -4.35
CA GLU A 244 2.04 3.08 -4.12
C GLU A 244 2.24 2.74 -2.62
N GLY A 245 1.32 3.21 -1.76
CA GLY A 245 1.40 3.01 -0.31
C GLY A 245 2.41 3.91 0.42
N CYS A 246 3.07 4.82 -0.28
CA CYS A 246 3.97 5.83 0.30
C CYS A 246 3.32 7.21 0.29
N LEU A 247 3.75 8.10 1.20
CA LEU A 247 3.42 9.52 1.16
C LEU A 247 4.50 10.27 0.40
N ILE A 248 4.13 10.96 -0.66
CA ILE A 248 5.05 11.74 -1.50
C ILE A 248 4.64 13.20 -1.47
N CYS A 249 5.60 14.08 -1.21
CA CYS A 249 5.39 15.53 -1.27
C CYS A 249 5.47 16.01 -2.72
N LYS A 250 4.39 16.60 -3.23
CA LYS A 250 4.38 17.19 -4.58
C LYS A 250 5.29 18.39 -4.76
N THR A 251 5.64 19.09 -3.66
CA THR A 251 6.46 20.29 -3.71
C THR A 251 7.95 19.99 -3.75
N CYS A 252 8.45 19.13 -2.86
CA CYS A 252 9.88 18.86 -2.71
C CYS A 252 10.31 17.45 -3.10
N GLY A 253 9.37 16.57 -3.48
CA GLY A 253 9.66 15.19 -3.88
C GLY A 253 10.03 14.24 -2.74
N THR A 254 10.02 14.71 -1.48
CA THR A 254 10.32 13.85 -0.33
C THR A 254 9.30 12.73 -0.25
N SER A 255 9.78 11.48 -0.16
CA SER A 255 8.96 10.28 0.01
C SER A 255 9.11 9.72 1.42
N ARG A 256 8.00 9.32 2.02
CA ARG A 256 7.93 8.61 3.30
C ARG A 256 7.12 7.34 3.11
N CYS A 257 7.84 6.23 2.99
CA CYS A 257 7.27 4.89 3.03
C CYS A 257 7.29 4.38 4.48
N GLY A 258 6.19 3.88 4.97
CA GLY A 258 6.05 3.40 6.35
C GLY A 258 6.71 2.05 6.59
#